data_90aba92bea117a2d7539fe58381fcf6b
#
_entry.id   90aba92bea117a2d7539fe58381fcf6b
#
_cell.length_a   1.000
_cell.length_b   1.000
_cell.length_c   1.000
_cell.angle_alpha   90.00
_cell.angle_beta   90.00
_cell.angle_gamma   90.00
#
_symmetry.space_group_name_H-M   'P 1'
#
loop_
_entity.id
_entity.type
_entity.pdbx_description
1 polymer ?
#
loop_
_entity_poly.entity_id
_entity_poly.type
_entity_poly.pdbx_seq_one_letter_code
_entity_poly.pdbx_strand_id
1 'polypeptide(L)'
;MMLGGRPQSKTLRRTTPTQGWSYVAFRLALRIVPRVASFMSSALIRTTRYVRTWLTGRADVTEEDVVLDRDGTPIPATLLRRRGAREPLPGWIVMHGITRPGRSHPQLVRFTRALAATGAAVLVPDVPEWRKLDLAPTLTRPTILRAIQAFDGMSDVRTEGYGLIGFSFGAPHTIAAMADPAIRDRVLGAIGFGGYCHLESTINFMFTGEHEYGGQSHTLRPDPYGRWIVAANYLTSVPGYEDAGDVARELRRLAALSGDTGAVAWDPIYDPAKVEARSRIEPDRLPLFDLIAPASNEEPDLEEGRRMAGLLTETGSRIEPGME
;
A
#
# COMPACT_ATOMS: atom_id res chain seq x y z
N MET A 1 98.03 -4.42 8.81
CA MET A 1 98.08 -3.14 9.54
C MET A 1 96.66 -2.67 9.72
N MET A 2 96.00 -2.95 10.85
CA MET A 2 95.36 -2.07 11.81
C MET A 2 94.56 -0.90 11.14
N LEU A 3 93.28 -0.65 11.47
CA LEU A 3 92.45 -0.43 12.66
C LEU A 3 91.00 -0.32 12.13
N GLY A 4 89.92 -0.81 12.58
CA GLY A 4 89.40 -0.61 13.95
C GLY A 4 88.37 0.55 13.91
N GLY A 5 87.12 0.28 13.53
CA GLY A 5 86.00 1.24 13.64
C GLY A 5 84.76 0.58 14.17
N ARG A 6 84.44 0.83 15.46
CA ARG A 6 83.23 0.36 16.12
C ARG A 6 81.96 1.03 15.57
N PRO A 7 80.85 0.33 15.41
CA PRO A 7 79.59 1.01 15.11
C PRO A 7 78.94 1.55 16.38
N GLN A 8 78.53 2.81 16.33
CA GLN A 8 77.74 3.50 17.34
C GLN A 8 76.29 2.96 17.37
N SER A 9 75.84 2.53 18.54
CA SER A 9 74.46 2.16 18.82
C SER A 9 73.55 3.40 18.79
N LYS A 10 72.65 3.47 17.83
CA LYS A 10 71.56 4.44 17.82
C LYS A 10 70.47 3.89 18.75
N THR A 11 70.32 4.49 19.93
CA THR A 11 69.19 4.33 20.85
C THR A 11 67.90 4.84 20.17
N LEU A 12 67.05 3.95 19.72
CA LEU A 12 65.66 4.23 19.33
C LEU A 12 64.86 4.67 20.55
N ARG A 13 64.55 5.96 20.64
CA ARG A 13 63.56 6.48 21.59
C ARG A 13 62.23 5.84 21.25
N ARG A 14 61.73 4.97 22.14
CA ARG A 14 60.33 4.53 22.16
C ARG A 14 59.43 5.73 22.48
N THR A 15 58.76 6.27 21.47
CA THR A 15 57.62 7.17 21.67
C THR A 15 56.47 6.34 22.21
N THR A 16 56.09 6.54 23.46
CA THR A 16 54.84 6.02 24.08
C THR A 16 53.64 6.54 23.29
N PRO A 17 52.72 5.65 22.87
CA PRO A 17 51.46 6.12 22.22
C PRO A 17 50.65 6.91 23.25
N THR A 18 50.23 8.07 22.83
CA THR A 18 49.44 9.04 23.57
C THR A 18 48.14 8.39 24.10
N GLN A 19 47.98 8.38 25.42
CA GLN A 19 46.78 7.92 26.15
C GLN A 19 45.47 8.73 25.82
N GLY A 20 45.52 9.69 24.92
CA GLY A 20 44.38 10.56 24.57
C GLY A 20 43.29 9.91 23.73
N TRP A 21 43.64 9.01 22.82
CA TRP A 21 42.69 8.39 21.92
C TRP A 21 41.81 7.29 22.56
N SER A 22 42.34 6.56 23.53
CA SER A 22 41.59 5.52 24.22
C SER A 22 40.50 6.09 25.14
N TYR A 23 40.70 7.26 25.73
CA TYR A 23 39.73 7.90 26.62
C TYR A 23 38.56 8.52 25.86
N VAL A 24 38.81 9.13 24.69
CA VAL A 24 37.77 9.67 23.81
C VAL A 24 36.94 8.55 23.21
N ALA A 25 37.55 7.48 22.71
CA ALA A 25 36.88 6.32 22.16
C ALA A 25 36.05 5.60 23.26
N PHE A 26 36.55 5.49 24.49
CA PHE A 26 35.80 4.92 25.61
C PHE A 26 34.62 5.76 26.05
N ARG A 27 34.75 7.11 26.08
CA ARG A 27 33.62 8.00 26.37
C ARG A 27 32.58 8.03 25.25
N LEU A 28 32.97 7.92 23.98
CA LEU A 28 32.06 7.77 22.85
C LEU A 28 31.32 6.43 22.95
N ALA A 29 32.01 5.34 23.20
CA ALA A 29 31.41 4.01 23.40
C ALA A 29 30.38 3.99 24.55
N LEU A 30 30.71 4.59 25.69
CA LEU A 30 29.79 4.70 26.84
C LEU A 30 28.54 5.54 26.56
N ARG A 31 28.57 6.45 25.58
CA ARG A 31 27.40 7.24 25.17
C ARG A 31 26.61 6.60 24.04
N ILE A 32 27.25 5.88 23.13
CA ILE A 32 26.63 5.28 21.95
C ILE A 32 26.04 3.90 22.28
N VAL A 33 26.76 3.04 22.97
CA VAL A 33 26.33 1.67 23.30
C VAL A 33 25.00 1.62 24.05
N PRO A 34 24.76 2.41 25.13
CA PRO A 34 23.44 2.40 25.79
C PRO A 34 22.30 2.91 24.92
N ARG A 35 22.56 3.92 24.05
CA ARG A 35 21.56 4.44 23.12
C ARG A 35 21.21 3.43 22.03
N VAL A 36 22.21 2.75 21.46
CA VAL A 36 22.01 1.69 20.48
C VAL A 36 21.30 0.50 21.13
N ALA A 37 21.71 0.07 22.31
CA ALA A 37 21.06 -1.02 23.05
C ALA A 37 19.60 -0.66 23.42
N SER A 38 19.34 0.57 23.85
CA SER A 38 17.99 1.05 24.15
C SER A 38 17.13 1.14 22.88
N PHE A 39 17.70 1.61 21.76
CA PHE A 39 17.01 1.64 20.47
C PHE A 39 16.68 0.23 19.97
N MET A 40 17.64 -0.69 20.01
CA MET A 40 17.44 -2.08 19.60
C MET A 40 16.41 -2.79 20.48
N SER A 41 16.43 -2.57 21.80
CA SER A 41 15.44 -3.16 22.72
C SER A 41 14.03 -2.60 22.46
N SER A 42 13.91 -1.29 22.18
CA SER A 42 12.61 -0.68 21.84
C SER A 42 12.07 -1.17 20.50
N ALA A 43 12.92 -1.31 19.48
CA ALA A 43 12.54 -1.86 18.18
C ALA A 43 12.08 -3.33 18.32
N LEU A 44 12.82 -4.16 19.06
CA LEU A 44 12.46 -5.55 19.31
C LEU A 44 11.10 -5.67 20.02
N ILE A 45 10.85 -4.85 21.02
CA ILE A 45 9.57 -4.82 21.75
C ILE A 45 8.42 -4.45 20.79
N ARG A 46 8.61 -3.44 19.95
CA ARG A 46 7.60 -3.03 18.95
C ARG A 46 7.33 -4.14 17.94
N THR A 47 8.38 -4.73 17.37
CA THR A 47 8.26 -5.86 16.43
C THR A 47 7.56 -7.05 17.07
N THR A 48 7.92 -7.41 18.31
CA THR A 48 7.26 -8.52 19.04
C THR A 48 5.78 -8.24 19.26
N ARG A 49 5.40 -7.01 19.61
CA ARG A 49 3.99 -6.62 19.75
C ARG A 49 3.24 -6.71 18.42
N TYR A 50 3.85 -6.22 17.32
CA TYR A 50 3.28 -6.34 15.99
C TYR A 50 3.03 -7.80 15.62
N VAL A 51 4.07 -8.63 15.66
CA VAL A 51 4.00 -10.04 15.29
C VAL A 51 2.99 -10.80 16.14
N ARG A 52 3.02 -10.62 17.47
CA ARG A 52 2.04 -11.24 18.38
C ARG A 52 0.61 -10.85 18.01
N THR A 53 0.35 -9.56 17.82
CA THR A 53 -0.99 -9.07 17.46
C THR A 53 -1.41 -9.60 16.10
N TRP A 54 -0.51 -9.59 15.11
CA TRP A 54 -0.76 -10.14 13.79
C TRP A 54 -1.11 -11.63 13.82
N LEU A 55 -0.36 -12.42 14.56
CA LEU A 55 -0.58 -13.88 14.63
C LEU A 55 -1.82 -14.27 15.44
N THR A 56 -2.08 -13.58 16.54
CA THR A 56 -3.15 -13.97 17.47
C THR A 56 -4.48 -13.23 17.25
N GLY A 57 -4.47 -12.12 16.50
CA GLY A 57 -5.59 -11.20 16.38
C GLY A 57 -5.92 -10.42 17.67
N ARG A 58 -5.18 -10.65 18.76
CA ARG A 58 -5.39 -9.99 20.05
C ARG A 58 -4.56 -8.71 20.12
N ALA A 59 -5.23 -7.58 20.18
CA ALA A 59 -4.61 -6.26 20.28
C ALA A 59 -5.03 -5.55 21.57
N ASP A 60 -4.06 -4.97 22.27
CA ASP A 60 -4.33 -4.05 23.38
C ASP A 60 -4.40 -2.62 22.84
N VAL A 61 -5.47 -2.36 22.09
CA VAL A 61 -5.73 -1.07 21.42
C VAL A 61 -7.15 -0.60 21.72
N THR A 62 -7.35 0.71 21.63
CA THR A 62 -8.68 1.34 21.54
C THR A 62 -8.96 1.61 20.08
N GLU A 63 -10.22 1.46 19.68
CA GLU A 63 -10.72 1.78 18.34
C GLU A 63 -11.88 2.74 18.51
N GLU A 64 -11.83 3.83 17.76
CA GLU A 64 -12.80 4.91 17.80
C GLU A 64 -13.21 5.26 16.38
N ASP A 65 -14.51 5.31 16.11
CA ASP A 65 -15.01 5.84 14.85
C ASP A 65 -15.02 7.37 14.93
N VAL A 66 -14.37 7.98 13.96
CA VAL A 66 -14.29 9.43 13.80
C VAL A 66 -14.80 9.84 12.42
N VAL A 67 -15.20 11.07 12.25
CA VAL A 67 -15.64 11.60 10.95
C VAL A 67 -14.72 12.75 10.57
N LEU A 68 -14.14 12.64 9.36
CA LEU A 68 -13.38 13.70 8.73
C LEU A 68 -14.31 14.49 7.80
N ASP A 69 -14.07 15.77 7.62
CA ASP A 69 -14.77 16.56 6.61
C ASP A 69 -13.89 16.75 5.38
N ARG A 70 -14.27 16.14 4.25
CA ARG A 70 -13.60 16.31 2.97
C ARG A 70 -14.43 17.26 2.10
N ASP A 71 -14.18 18.56 2.27
CA ASP A 71 -14.84 19.65 1.52
C ASP A 71 -16.39 19.55 1.57
N GLY A 72 -16.94 19.44 2.78
CA GLY A 72 -18.37 19.29 3.03
C GLY A 72 -18.89 17.85 2.91
N THR A 73 -18.04 16.89 2.54
CA THR A 73 -18.39 15.47 2.49
C THR A 73 -17.88 14.77 3.74
N PRO A 74 -18.77 14.18 4.58
CA PRO A 74 -18.35 13.44 5.76
C PRO A 74 -17.68 12.12 5.36
N ILE A 75 -16.44 11.94 5.80
CA ILE A 75 -15.64 10.75 5.55
C ILE A 75 -15.49 9.97 6.86
N PRO A 76 -16.10 8.80 7.00
CA PRO A 76 -15.87 7.94 8.14
C PRO A 76 -14.40 7.51 8.22
N ALA A 77 -13.84 7.47 9.43
CA ALA A 77 -12.51 6.95 9.66
C ALA A 77 -12.46 6.16 10.97
N THR A 78 -11.52 5.26 11.10
CA THR A 78 -11.23 4.55 12.35
C THR A 78 -9.89 5.04 12.90
N LEU A 79 -9.90 5.48 14.15
CA LEU A 79 -8.71 5.87 14.87
C LEU A 79 -8.35 4.79 15.88
N LEU A 80 -7.15 4.23 15.75
CA LEU A 80 -6.65 3.20 16.64
C LEU A 80 -5.48 3.75 17.46
N ARG A 81 -5.47 3.47 18.76
CA ARG A 81 -4.38 3.83 19.68
C ARG A 81 -4.06 2.67 20.58
N ARG A 82 -2.80 2.54 21.00
CA ARG A 82 -2.46 1.59 22.05
C ARG A 82 -3.09 2.04 23.37
N ARG A 83 -3.78 1.12 24.06
CA ARG A 83 -4.40 1.38 25.37
C ARG A 83 -3.36 1.77 26.40
N GLY A 84 -3.68 2.82 27.17
CA GLY A 84 -2.82 3.30 28.26
C GLY A 84 -1.51 3.95 27.81
N ALA A 85 -1.41 4.42 26.58
CA ALA A 85 -0.30 5.26 26.15
C ALA A 85 -0.28 6.56 26.93
N ARG A 86 0.90 6.98 27.44
CA ARG A 86 1.06 8.18 28.28
C ARG A 86 1.75 9.32 27.55
N GLU A 87 2.44 9.04 26.45
CA GLU A 87 3.19 10.03 25.66
C GLU A 87 2.51 10.22 24.31
N PRO A 88 2.68 11.38 23.66
CA PRO A 88 2.23 11.55 22.28
C PRO A 88 2.77 10.46 21.36
N LEU A 89 1.88 9.85 20.61
CA LEU A 89 2.16 8.70 19.75
C LEU A 89 2.62 9.14 18.35
N PRO A 90 3.52 8.42 17.67
CA PRO A 90 3.76 8.63 16.25
C PRO A 90 2.49 8.33 15.46
N GLY A 91 2.08 9.25 14.57
CA GLY A 91 0.88 9.12 13.73
C GLY A 91 1.15 8.40 12.42
N TRP A 92 0.23 7.49 12.04
CA TRP A 92 0.20 6.81 10.75
C TRP A 92 -1.17 6.95 10.11
N ILE A 93 -1.20 7.37 8.86
CA ILE A 93 -2.41 7.43 8.03
C ILE A 93 -2.37 6.23 7.08
N VAL A 94 -3.43 5.44 7.05
CA VAL A 94 -3.49 4.19 6.27
C VAL A 94 -4.63 4.26 5.28
N MET A 95 -4.30 4.28 3.99
CA MET A 95 -5.26 4.27 2.88
C MET A 95 -5.55 2.83 2.45
N HIS A 96 -6.84 2.49 2.38
CA HIS A 96 -7.27 1.16 1.94
C HIS A 96 -7.20 1.01 0.41
N GLY A 97 -7.38 -0.21 -0.09
CA GLY A 97 -7.55 -0.51 -1.51
C GLY A 97 -8.99 -0.34 -1.97
N ILE A 98 -9.22 -0.54 -3.27
CA ILE A 98 -10.56 -0.50 -3.86
C ILE A 98 -11.30 -1.81 -3.57
N THR A 99 -12.11 -1.80 -2.50
CA THR A 99 -12.92 -2.94 -2.07
C THR A 99 -14.17 -2.46 -1.34
N ARG A 100 -15.27 -3.20 -1.40
CA ARG A 100 -16.51 -2.88 -0.68
C ARG A 100 -16.33 -2.74 0.84
N PRO A 101 -15.58 -3.62 1.53
CA PRO A 101 -15.31 -3.45 2.95
C PRO A 101 -14.53 -2.16 3.28
N GLY A 102 -13.72 -1.65 2.35
CA GLY A 102 -12.91 -0.43 2.56
C GLY A 102 -12.02 -0.55 3.80
N ARG A 103 -12.11 0.42 4.71
CA ARG A 103 -11.37 0.42 5.98
C ARG A 103 -11.68 -0.78 6.90
N SER A 104 -12.84 -1.45 6.68
CA SER A 104 -13.27 -2.61 7.47
C SER A 104 -12.79 -3.94 6.87
N HIS A 105 -11.98 -3.94 5.81
CA HIS A 105 -11.44 -5.16 5.23
C HIS A 105 -10.65 -5.96 6.29
N PRO A 106 -10.94 -7.26 6.50
CA PRO A 106 -10.41 -8.04 7.63
C PRO A 106 -8.87 -8.00 7.75
N GLN A 107 -8.16 -8.10 6.63
CA GLN A 107 -6.70 -8.05 6.63
C GLN A 107 -6.17 -6.65 6.99
N LEU A 108 -6.85 -5.59 6.53
CA LEU A 108 -6.49 -4.22 6.87
C LEU A 108 -6.72 -3.94 8.35
N VAL A 109 -7.86 -4.36 8.90
CA VAL A 109 -8.15 -4.25 10.34
C VAL A 109 -7.09 -4.99 11.16
N ARG A 110 -6.70 -6.19 10.75
CA ARG A 110 -5.63 -6.96 11.41
C ARG A 110 -4.29 -6.24 11.37
N PHE A 111 -3.94 -5.64 10.21
CA PHE A 111 -2.73 -4.86 10.02
C PHE A 111 -2.71 -3.62 10.90
N THR A 112 -3.77 -2.81 10.88
CA THR A 112 -3.84 -1.54 11.60
C THR A 112 -3.87 -1.72 13.11
N ARG A 113 -4.53 -2.78 13.61
CA ARG A 113 -4.44 -3.20 15.02
C ARG A 113 -3.02 -3.60 15.42
N ALA A 114 -2.33 -4.37 14.57
CA ALA A 114 -0.94 -4.76 14.83
C ALA A 114 -0.01 -3.54 14.82
N LEU A 115 -0.21 -2.60 13.91
CA LEU A 115 0.54 -1.36 13.84
C LEU A 115 0.29 -0.49 15.09
N ALA A 116 -0.95 -0.29 15.49
CA ALA A 116 -1.30 0.49 16.69
C ALA A 116 -0.74 -0.16 17.98
N ALA A 117 -0.70 -1.50 18.07
CA ALA A 117 -0.12 -2.22 19.21
C ALA A 117 1.38 -1.95 19.39
N THR A 118 2.10 -1.51 18.36
CA THR A 118 3.51 -1.08 18.48
C THR A 118 3.68 0.19 19.30
N GLY A 119 2.62 0.96 19.54
CA GLY A 119 2.61 2.26 20.21
C GLY A 119 2.46 3.41 19.21
N ALA A 120 1.73 3.20 18.13
CA ALA A 120 1.37 4.23 17.16
C ALA A 120 -0.11 4.65 17.31
N ALA A 121 -0.42 5.89 16.93
CA ALA A 121 -1.76 6.32 16.56
C ALA A 121 -1.96 6.03 15.07
N VAL A 122 -3.01 5.29 14.72
CA VAL A 122 -3.29 4.89 13.34
C VAL A 122 -4.66 5.42 12.93
N LEU A 123 -4.71 6.25 11.92
CA LEU A 123 -5.95 6.78 11.35
C LEU A 123 -6.20 6.14 10.00
N VAL A 124 -7.36 5.52 9.85
CA VAL A 124 -7.77 4.80 8.64
C VAL A 124 -9.01 5.49 8.07
N PRO A 125 -8.85 6.50 7.22
CA PRO A 125 -9.98 7.13 6.55
C PRO A 125 -10.61 6.18 5.54
N ASP A 126 -11.93 6.23 5.41
CA ASP A 126 -12.65 5.59 4.31
C ASP A 126 -12.59 6.48 3.06
N VAL A 127 -12.68 5.87 1.89
CA VAL A 127 -12.95 6.55 0.63
C VAL A 127 -14.24 5.94 0.09
N PRO A 128 -15.39 6.56 0.34
CA PRO A 128 -16.70 5.98 0.02
C PRO A 128 -16.87 5.60 -1.45
N GLU A 129 -16.21 6.32 -2.34
CA GLU A 129 -16.19 6.06 -3.78
C GLU A 129 -15.50 4.72 -4.08
N TRP A 130 -14.35 4.45 -3.45
CA TRP A 130 -13.63 3.18 -3.62
C TRP A 130 -14.43 1.98 -3.07
N ARG A 131 -15.25 2.21 -2.05
CA ARG A 131 -16.18 1.17 -1.56
C ARG A 131 -17.33 0.87 -2.53
N LYS A 132 -17.68 1.84 -3.39
CA LYS A 132 -18.60 1.64 -4.52
C LYS A 132 -17.90 1.01 -5.73
N LEU A 133 -16.59 0.77 -5.62
CA LEU A 133 -15.72 0.27 -6.67
C LEU A 133 -15.51 1.29 -7.80
N ASP A 134 -15.63 2.58 -7.50
CA ASP A 134 -15.32 3.65 -8.43
C ASP A 134 -13.82 3.99 -8.35
N LEU A 135 -13.14 3.96 -9.49
CA LEU A 135 -11.75 4.38 -9.62
C LEU A 135 -11.69 5.91 -9.58
N ALA A 136 -11.40 6.46 -8.41
CA ALA A 136 -11.32 7.89 -8.16
C ALA A 136 -9.99 8.23 -7.45
N PRO A 137 -8.85 8.22 -8.17
CA PRO A 137 -7.51 8.46 -7.60
C PRO A 137 -7.35 9.86 -7.04
N THR A 138 -8.02 10.85 -7.65
CA THR A 138 -7.96 12.27 -7.25
C THR A 138 -8.44 12.53 -5.84
N LEU A 139 -9.23 11.62 -5.25
CA LEU A 139 -9.73 11.73 -3.88
C LEU A 139 -8.70 11.36 -2.80
N THR A 140 -7.59 10.74 -3.17
CA THR A 140 -6.53 10.33 -2.23
C THR A 140 -5.91 11.53 -1.55
N ARG A 141 -5.49 12.52 -2.34
CA ARG A 141 -4.83 13.74 -1.83
C ARG A 141 -5.70 14.50 -0.83
N PRO A 142 -6.95 14.91 -1.12
CA PRO A 142 -7.78 15.63 -0.16
C PRO A 142 -8.08 14.78 1.08
N THR A 143 -8.25 13.46 0.94
CA THR A 143 -8.48 12.57 2.10
C THR A 143 -7.26 12.53 3.03
N ILE A 144 -6.03 12.43 2.49
CA ILE A 144 -4.80 12.48 3.29
C ILE A 144 -4.65 13.83 3.99
N LEU A 145 -4.91 14.95 3.30
CA LEU A 145 -4.84 16.28 3.92
C LEU A 145 -5.80 16.42 5.11
N ARG A 146 -7.02 15.90 4.99
CA ARG A 146 -7.98 15.92 6.11
C ARG A 146 -7.55 15.02 7.28
N ALA A 147 -6.93 13.87 6.97
CA ALA A 147 -6.36 13.00 8.00
C ALA A 147 -5.18 13.66 8.73
N ILE A 148 -4.30 14.38 8.03
CA ILE A 148 -3.22 15.18 8.62
C ILE A 148 -3.80 16.25 9.55
N GLN A 149 -4.78 17.02 9.09
CA GLN A 149 -5.44 18.06 9.89
C GLN A 149 -6.11 17.50 11.15
N ALA A 150 -6.71 16.31 11.04
CA ALA A 150 -7.29 15.62 12.19
C ALA A 150 -6.22 15.27 13.23
N PHE A 151 -5.07 14.75 12.82
CA PHE A 151 -3.95 14.48 13.72
C PHE A 151 -3.37 15.75 14.35
N ASP A 152 -3.30 16.86 13.62
CA ASP A 152 -2.82 18.14 14.14
C ASP A 152 -3.68 18.67 15.31
N GLY A 153 -4.96 18.34 15.33
CA GLY A 153 -5.88 18.65 16.41
C GLY A 153 -5.81 17.75 17.63
N MET A 154 -4.99 16.67 17.60
CA MET A 154 -4.92 15.67 18.67
C MET A 154 -3.67 15.89 19.54
N SER A 155 -3.86 16.21 20.82
CA SER A 155 -2.74 16.45 21.76
C SER A 155 -1.93 15.19 22.11
N ASP A 156 -2.49 14.00 21.86
CA ASP A 156 -1.86 12.71 22.11
C ASP A 156 -1.16 12.10 20.86
N VAL A 157 -1.08 12.87 19.76
CA VAL A 157 -0.35 12.50 18.54
C VAL A 157 0.80 13.49 18.31
N ARG A 158 1.95 12.98 17.89
CA ARG A 158 3.12 13.80 17.55
C ARG A 158 2.88 14.54 16.24
N THR A 159 3.25 15.82 16.20
CA THR A 159 3.05 16.70 15.04
C THR A 159 4.30 16.95 14.21
N GLU A 160 5.45 16.37 14.58
CA GLU A 160 6.73 16.53 13.86
C GLU A 160 6.71 15.87 12.47
N GLY A 161 5.69 15.06 12.20
CA GLY A 161 5.45 14.41 10.92
C GLY A 161 4.78 13.05 11.07
N TYR A 162 4.17 12.61 9.98
CA TYR A 162 3.35 11.41 9.93
C TYR A 162 3.91 10.37 8.97
N GLY A 163 3.61 9.10 9.19
CA GLY A 163 3.83 8.04 8.21
C GLY A 163 2.58 7.84 7.35
N LEU A 164 2.76 7.55 6.07
CA LEU A 164 1.68 7.16 5.16
C LEU A 164 1.83 5.70 4.76
N ILE A 165 0.72 4.99 4.68
CA ILE A 165 0.66 3.62 4.15
C ILE A 165 -0.52 3.52 3.19
N GLY A 166 -0.27 2.99 1.99
CA GLY A 166 -1.32 2.70 1.01
C GLY A 166 -1.35 1.22 0.64
N PHE A 167 -2.54 0.67 0.43
CA PHE A 167 -2.74 -0.71 0.00
C PHE A 167 -3.38 -0.79 -1.37
N SER A 168 -2.92 -1.71 -2.24
CA SER A 168 -3.48 -1.99 -3.57
C SER A 168 -3.65 -0.70 -4.37
N PHE A 169 -4.83 -0.39 -4.87
CA PHE A 169 -5.16 0.87 -5.55
C PHE A 169 -4.77 2.12 -4.75
N GLY A 170 -4.90 2.10 -3.42
CA GLY A 170 -4.47 3.21 -2.56
C GLY A 170 -2.95 3.39 -2.48
N ALA A 171 -2.14 2.39 -2.83
CA ALA A 171 -0.68 2.45 -2.68
C ALA A 171 0.00 3.48 -3.59
N PRO A 172 -0.16 3.43 -4.94
CA PRO A 172 0.47 4.39 -5.84
C PRO A 172 -0.02 5.82 -5.57
N HIS A 173 -1.32 5.99 -5.34
CA HIS A 173 -1.89 7.31 -5.12
C HIS A 173 -1.50 7.93 -3.77
N THR A 174 -1.26 7.11 -2.74
CA THR A 174 -0.67 7.56 -1.47
C THR A 174 0.77 8.06 -1.66
N ILE A 175 1.56 7.36 -2.47
CA ILE A 175 2.94 7.77 -2.78
C ILE A 175 2.92 9.02 -3.66
N ALA A 176 2.09 9.06 -4.71
CA ALA A 176 1.95 10.20 -5.60
C ALA A 176 1.47 11.47 -4.88
N ALA A 177 0.63 11.33 -3.84
CA ALA A 177 0.18 12.45 -3.02
C ALA A 177 1.35 13.19 -2.34
N MET A 178 2.50 12.55 -2.13
CA MET A 178 3.71 13.21 -1.60
C MET A 178 4.34 14.21 -2.57
N ALA A 179 3.92 14.27 -3.84
CA ALA A 179 4.32 15.33 -4.74
C ALA A 179 3.75 16.71 -4.31
N ASP A 180 2.62 16.71 -3.59
CA ASP A 180 2.06 17.93 -3.00
C ASP A 180 2.89 18.40 -1.81
N PRO A 181 3.42 19.65 -1.82
CA PRO A 181 4.19 20.21 -0.71
C PRO A 181 3.43 20.20 0.63
N ALA A 182 2.11 20.40 0.59
CA ALA A 182 1.27 20.40 1.80
C ALA A 182 1.22 19.03 2.51
N ILE A 183 1.49 17.95 1.77
CA ILE A 183 1.60 16.59 2.30
C ILE A 183 3.07 16.27 2.58
N ARG A 184 3.96 16.48 1.60
CA ARG A 184 5.39 16.14 1.69
C ARG A 184 6.05 16.74 2.92
N ASP A 185 5.78 18.00 3.23
CA ASP A 185 6.41 18.72 4.33
C ASP A 185 5.87 18.28 5.71
N ARG A 186 4.83 17.44 5.73
CA ARG A 186 4.20 16.88 6.93
C ARG A 186 4.40 15.36 7.06
N VAL A 187 5.11 14.72 6.14
CA VAL A 187 5.26 13.27 6.05
C VAL A 187 6.72 12.87 6.20
N LEU A 188 6.98 11.93 7.12
CA LEU A 188 8.31 11.35 7.36
C LEU A 188 8.65 10.24 6.36
N GLY A 189 7.66 9.62 5.75
CA GLY A 189 7.82 8.57 4.77
C GLY A 189 6.50 7.94 4.36
N ALA A 190 6.50 7.28 3.21
CA ALA A 190 5.35 6.54 2.69
C ALA A 190 5.72 5.11 2.31
N ILE A 191 4.78 4.19 2.47
CA ILE A 191 4.91 2.78 2.13
C ILE A 191 3.71 2.38 1.27
N GLY A 192 3.97 1.75 0.12
CA GLY A 192 2.94 1.14 -0.74
C GLY A 192 3.01 -0.38 -0.71
N PHE A 193 1.88 -1.04 -0.49
CA PHE A 193 1.75 -2.49 -0.52
C PHE A 193 0.85 -2.94 -1.67
N GLY A 194 1.37 -3.78 -2.58
CA GLY A 194 0.59 -4.42 -3.64
C GLY A 194 -0.03 -3.45 -4.64
N GLY A 195 0.58 -2.28 -4.81
CA GLY A 195 0.18 -1.29 -5.79
C GLY A 195 0.90 -1.45 -7.11
N TYR A 196 0.51 -0.66 -8.09
CA TYR A 196 1.18 -0.54 -9.38
C TYR A 196 2.09 0.69 -9.40
N CYS A 197 3.04 0.71 -10.32
CA CYS A 197 3.89 1.88 -10.59
C CYS A 197 3.89 2.26 -12.09
N HIS A 198 3.30 1.42 -12.93
CA HIS A 198 3.13 1.66 -14.36
C HIS A 198 1.79 1.09 -14.81
N LEU A 199 0.86 1.96 -15.19
CA LEU A 199 -0.53 1.59 -15.44
C LEU A 199 -0.66 0.59 -16.60
N GLU A 200 -0.01 0.88 -17.73
CA GLU A 200 -0.08 0.04 -18.93
C GLU A 200 0.39 -1.39 -18.66
N SER A 201 1.58 -1.56 -18.08
CA SER A 201 2.10 -2.90 -17.76
C SER A 201 1.21 -3.64 -16.76
N THR A 202 0.59 -2.90 -15.84
CA THR A 202 -0.31 -3.49 -14.84
C THR A 202 -1.62 -3.94 -15.45
N ILE A 203 -2.24 -3.13 -16.31
CA ILE A 203 -3.46 -3.53 -17.02
C ILE A 203 -3.16 -4.67 -17.99
N ASN A 204 -2.04 -4.61 -18.73
CA ASN A 204 -1.61 -5.74 -19.56
C ASN A 204 -1.47 -7.03 -18.73
N PHE A 205 -0.78 -6.98 -17.59
CA PHE A 205 -0.67 -8.13 -16.69
C PHE A 205 -2.03 -8.66 -16.24
N MET A 206 -2.99 -7.78 -15.91
CA MET A 206 -4.33 -8.21 -15.48
C MET A 206 -5.08 -9.03 -16.54
N PHE A 207 -4.77 -8.82 -17.82
CA PHE A 207 -5.41 -9.54 -18.93
C PHE A 207 -4.59 -10.73 -19.40
N THR A 208 -3.26 -10.64 -19.41
CA THR A 208 -2.38 -11.64 -20.04
C THR A 208 -1.59 -12.47 -19.04
N GLY A 209 -1.37 -11.96 -17.82
CA GLY A 209 -0.45 -12.55 -16.85
C GLY A 209 1.03 -12.33 -17.18
N GLU A 210 1.35 -11.62 -18.25
CA GLU A 210 2.73 -11.35 -18.67
C GLU A 210 3.32 -10.17 -17.89
N HIS A 211 4.54 -10.34 -17.42
CA HIS A 211 5.29 -9.28 -16.76
C HIS A 211 6.80 -9.49 -16.90
N GLU A 212 7.56 -8.42 -16.68
CA GLU A 212 9.01 -8.47 -16.68
C GLU A 212 9.58 -8.24 -15.29
N TYR A 213 10.57 -9.04 -14.92
CA TYR A 213 11.32 -8.84 -13.69
C TYR A 213 12.79 -9.24 -13.91
N GLY A 214 13.72 -8.36 -13.53
CA GLY A 214 15.16 -8.61 -13.67
C GLY A 214 15.61 -8.83 -15.11
N GLY A 215 14.92 -8.23 -16.11
CA GLY A 215 15.19 -8.42 -17.54
C GLY A 215 14.73 -9.77 -18.10
N GLN A 216 13.89 -10.47 -17.39
CA GLN A 216 13.28 -11.73 -17.82
C GLN A 216 11.76 -11.60 -17.87
N SER A 217 11.16 -12.18 -18.91
CA SER A 217 9.71 -12.27 -19.05
C SER A 217 9.19 -13.46 -18.24
N HIS A 218 8.09 -13.24 -17.54
CA HIS A 218 7.39 -14.25 -16.74
C HIS A 218 5.91 -14.21 -17.07
N THR A 219 5.23 -15.35 -16.86
CA THR A 219 3.78 -15.47 -16.96
C THR A 219 3.22 -16.04 -15.67
N LEU A 220 2.26 -15.36 -15.07
CA LEU A 220 1.52 -15.81 -13.89
C LEU A 220 0.03 -15.64 -14.16
N ARG A 221 -0.78 -16.52 -13.60
CA ARG A 221 -2.24 -16.36 -13.66
C ARG A 221 -2.66 -15.16 -12.83
N PRO A 222 -3.18 -14.09 -13.45
CA PRO A 222 -3.60 -12.90 -12.70
C PRO A 222 -4.94 -13.15 -11.99
N ASP A 223 -5.13 -12.51 -10.82
CA ASP A 223 -6.46 -12.44 -10.23
C ASP A 223 -7.35 -11.53 -11.10
N PRO A 224 -8.47 -12.02 -11.63
CA PRO A 224 -9.32 -11.24 -12.51
C PRO A 224 -10.04 -10.07 -11.83
N TYR A 225 -9.99 -9.94 -10.52
CA TYR A 225 -10.61 -8.84 -9.78
C TYR A 225 -10.21 -7.47 -10.33
N GLY A 226 -8.91 -7.26 -10.59
CA GLY A 226 -8.40 -5.99 -11.10
C GLY A 226 -9.00 -5.63 -12.46
N ARG A 227 -9.04 -6.58 -13.41
CA ARG A 227 -9.62 -6.33 -14.74
C ARG A 227 -11.14 -6.14 -14.70
N TRP A 228 -11.86 -6.79 -13.75
CA TRP A 228 -13.28 -6.52 -13.55
C TRP A 228 -13.54 -5.08 -13.11
N ILE A 229 -12.73 -4.58 -12.17
CA ILE A 229 -12.83 -3.19 -11.69
C ILE A 229 -12.49 -2.20 -12.80
N VAL A 230 -11.39 -2.40 -13.53
CA VAL A 230 -10.98 -1.49 -14.60
C VAL A 230 -12.02 -1.44 -15.71
N ALA A 231 -12.49 -2.61 -16.18
CA ALA A 231 -13.53 -2.67 -17.21
C ALA A 231 -14.87 -2.12 -16.70
N ALA A 232 -15.28 -2.41 -15.46
CA ALA A 232 -16.51 -1.85 -14.89
C ALA A 232 -16.51 -0.31 -14.81
N ASN A 233 -15.34 0.33 -14.79
CA ASN A 233 -15.21 1.79 -14.74
C ASN A 233 -15.04 2.43 -16.13
N TYR A 234 -14.31 1.79 -17.04
CA TYR A 234 -13.87 2.46 -18.26
C TYR A 234 -14.45 1.88 -19.56
N LEU A 235 -15.04 0.68 -19.54
CA LEU A 235 -15.48 -0.03 -20.74
C LEU A 235 -16.42 0.82 -21.63
N THR A 236 -17.43 1.44 -21.03
CA THR A 236 -18.38 2.29 -21.75
C THR A 236 -17.80 3.62 -22.25
N SER A 237 -16.57 3.93 -21.91
CA SER A 237 -15.82 5.09 -22.41
C SER A 237 -14.80 4.71 -23.49
N VAL A 238 -14.65 3.41 -23.75
CA VAL A 238 -13.81 2.89 -24.85
C VAL A 238 -14.57 3.03 -26.16
N PRO A 239 -13.98 3.66 -27.22
CA PRO A 239 -14.61 3.77 -28.51
C PRO A 239 -15.06 2.42 -29.08
N GLY A 240 -16.35 2.33 -29.46
CA GLY A 240 -16.99 1.10 -29.97
C GLY A 240 -17.56 0.17 -28.91
N TYR A 241 -17.52 0.55 -27.62
CA TYR A 241 -18.10 -0.19 -26.49
C TYR A 241 -19.03 0.69 -25.63
N GLU A 242 -19.51 1.80 -26.15
CA GLU A 242 -20.32 2.78 -25.42
C GLU A 242 -21.63 2.17 -24.91
N ASP A 243 -22.16 1.17 -25.59
CA ASP A 243 -23.38 0.44 -25.24
C ASP A 243 -23.16 -0.78 -24.33
N ALA A 244 -21.90 -1.11 -23.96
CA ALA A 244 -21.57 -2.25 -23.12
C ALA A 244 -21.85 -2.02 -21.60
N GLY A 245 -22.83 -1.21 -21.29
CA GLY A 245 -23.21 -0.87 -19.91
C GLY A 245 -23.76 -2.07 -19.11
N ASP A 246 -24.32 -3.08 -19.77
CA ASP A 246 -24.74 -4.34 -19.15
C ASP A 246 -23.52 -5.14 -18.70
N VAL A 247 -22.49 -5.27 -19.54
CA VAL A 247 -21.21 -5.93 -19.20
C VAL A 247 -20.54 -5.21 -18.02
N ALA A 248 -20.38 -3.90 -18.11
CA ALA A 248 -19.76 -3.11 -17.03
C ALA A 248 -20.48 -3.28 -15.70
N ARG A 249 -21.82 -3.31 -15.69
CA ARG A 249 -22.64 -3.52 -14.50
C ARG A 249 -22.45 -4.91 -13.89
N GLU A 250 -22.45 -5.95 -14.71
CA GLU A 250 -22.26 -7.33 -14.21
C GLU A 250 -20.84 -7.57 -13.71
N LEU A 251 -19.80 -7.00 -14.35
CA LEU A 251 -18.42 -7.02 -13.85
C LEU A 251 -18.32 -6.34 -12.48
N ARG A 252 -18.99 -5.21 -12.28
CA ARG A 252 -19.04 -4.53 -10.97
C ARG A 252 -19.71 -5.40 -9.90
N ARG A 253 -20.75 -6.17 -10.25
CA ARG A 253 -21.39 -7.14 -9.34
C ARG A 253 -20.45 -8.28 -8.95
N LEU A 254 -19.75 -8.85 -9.91
CA LEU A 254 -18.75 -9.89 -9.65
C LEU A 254 -17.63 -9.38 -8.73
N ALA A 255 -17.12 -8.18 -9.01
CA ALA A 255 -16.10 -7.56 -8.16
C ALA A 255 -16.63 -7.27 -6.73
N ALA A 256 -17.88 -6.83 -6.60
CA ALA A 256 -18.52 -6.64 -5.30
C ALA A 256 -18.60 -7.96 -4.53
N LEU A 257 -19.05 -9.04 -5.17
CA LEU A 257 -19.15 -10.36 -4.58
C LEU A 257 -17.78 -10.89 -4.14
N SER A 258 -16.73 -10.74 -4.97
CA SER A 258 -15.37 -11.15 -4.63
C SER A 258 -14.82 -10.37 -3.43
N GLY A 259 -15.03 -9.05 -3.39
CA GLY A 259 -14.64 -8.22 -2.26
C GLY A 259 -15.32 -8.59 -0.94
N ASP A 260 -16.55 -9.10 -1.00
CA ASP A 260 -17.31 -9.53 0.19
C ASP A 260 -16.89 -10.91 0.69
N THR A 261 -16.56 -11.84 -0.23
CA THR A 261 -16.17 -13.22 0.13
C THR A 261 -14.71 -13.35 0.50
N GLY A 262 -13.82 -12.51 -0.08
CA GLY A 262 -12.39 -12.54 0.16
C GLY A 262 -11.65 -13.74 -0.50
N ALA A 263 -12.35 -14.54 -1.32
CA ALA A 263 -11.71 -15.54 -2.17
C ALA A 263 -11.12 -14.87 -3.43
N VAL A 264 -10.07 -15.47 -4.00
CA VAL A 264 -9.49 -14.99 -5.27
C VAL A 264 -10.53 -15.08 -6.39
N ALA A 265 -10.55 -14.10 -7.28
CA ALA A 265 -11.66 -13.97 -8.24
C ALA A 265 -11.70 -15.05 -9.35
N TRP A 266 -10.64 -15.85 -9.49
CA TRP A 266 -10.65 -17.03 -10.37
C TRP A 266 -11.11 -18.32 -9.66
N ASP A 267 -11.52 -18.25 -8.37
CA ASP A 267 -12.04 -19.41 -7.65
C ASP A 267 -13.37 -19.89 -8.29
N PRO A 268 -13.58 -21.21 -8.47
CA PRO A 268 -14.82 -21.77 -9.02
C PRO A 268 -16.09 -21.39 -8.27
N ILE A 269 -15.98 -20.92 -7.03
CA ILE A 269 -17.11 -20.43 -6.23
C ILE A 269 -17.88 -19.29 -6.94
N TYR A 270 -17.23 -18.56 -7.88
CA TYR A 270 -17.85 -17.48 -8.63
C TYR A 270 -18.49 -17.93 -9.95
N ASP A 271 -18.28 -19.17 -10.43
CA ASP A 271 -18.83 -19.64 -11.70
C ASP A 271 -20.37 -19.58 -11.76
N PRO A 272 -21.13 -19.94 -10.70
CA PRO A 272 -22.58 -19.72 -10.70
C PRO A 272 -22.97 -18.26 -10.90
N ALA A 273 -22.26 -17.32 -10.28
CA ALA A 273 -22.50 -15.89 -10.44
C ALA A 273 -22.16 -15.38 -11.84
N LYS A 274 -21.10 -15.93 -12.48
CA LYS A 274 -20.76 -15.63 -13.88
C LYS A 274 -21.83 -16.13 -14.85
N VAL A 275 -22.36 -17.36 -14.64
CA VAL A 275 -23.47 -17.90 -15.43
C VAL A 275 -24.72 -16.99 -15.29
N GLU A 276 -25.04 -16.57 -14.08
CA GLU A 276 -26.15 -15.64 -13.83
C GLU A 276 -25.91 -14.28 -14.50
N ALA A 277 -24.69 -13.73 -14.43
CA ALA A 277 -24.32 -12.49 -15.11
C ALA A 277 -24.51 -12.60 -16.63
N ARG A 278 -24.04 -13.69 -17.24
CA ARG A 278 -24.22 -13.96 -18.69
C ARG A 278 -25.68 -13.90 -19.13
N SER A 279 -26.62 -14.34 -18.31
CA SER A 279 -28.06 -14.32 -18.63
C SER A 279 -28.68 -12.91 -18.68
N ARG A 280 -27.93 -11.89 -18.19
CA ARG A 280 -28.35 -10.47 -18.18
C ARG A 280 -27.64 -9.61 -19.20
N ILE A 281 -26.76 -10.23 -20.01
CA ILE A 281 -25.96 -9.57 -21.03
C ILE A 281 -26.56 -9.90 -22.40
N GLU A 282 -26.61 -8.89 -23.26
CA GLU A 282 -27.06 -9.09 -24.62
C GLU A 282 -26.16 -10.09 -25.38
N PRO A 283 -26.73 -10.97 -26.24
CA PRO A 283 -25.96 -12.07 -26.85
C PRO A 283 -24.72 -11.64 -27.65
N ASP A 284 -24.76 -10.50 -28.29
CA ASP A 284 -23.67 -9.92 -29.09
C ASP A 284 -22.47 -9.46 -28.24
N ARG A 285 -22.68 -9.22 -26.95
CA ARG A 285 -21.65 -8.79 -25.98
C ARG A 285 -21.13 -9.92 -25.07
N LEU A 286 -21.66 -11.14 -25.20
CA LEU A 286 -21.15 -12.29 -24.43
C LEU A 286 -19.68 -12.59 -24.67
N PRO A 287 -19.13 -12.52 -25.93
CA PRO A 287 -17.69 -12.71 -26.12
C PRO A 287 -16.83 -11.70 -25.38
N LEU A 288 -17.29 -10.46 -25.25
CA LEU A 288 -16.60 -9.42 -24.47
C LEU A 288 -16.62 -9.73 -22.98
N PHE A 289 -17.76 -10.17 -22.44
CA PHE A 289 -17.86 -10.56 -21.05
C PHE A 289 -16.94 -11.77 -20.74
N ASP A 290 -16.93 -12.79 -21.63
CA ASP A 290 -16.11 -13.99 -21.44
C ASP A 290 -14.62 -13.70 -21.53
N LEU A 291 -14.20 -12.73 -22.34
CA LEU A 291 -12.83 -12.23 -22.37
C LEU A 291 -12.41 -11.65 -20.99
N ILE A 292 -13.30 -10.92 -20.34
CA ILE A 292 -12.99 -10.21 -19.09
C ILE A 292 -13.24 -11.07 -17.86
N ALA A 293 -14.28 -11.91 -17.87
CA ALA A 293 -14.69 -12.76 -16.76
C ALA A 293 -14.96 -14.21 -17.22
N PRO A 294 -13.97 -14.93 -17.77
CA PRO A 294 -14.13 -16.32 -18.22
C PRO A 294 -14.51 -17.24 -17.05
N ALA A 295 -15.03 -18.43 -17.35
CA ALA A 295 -15.20 -19.48 -16.36
C ALA A 295 -13.87 -19.83 -15.67
N SER A 296 -13.90 -20.38 -14.48
CA SER A 296 -12.70 -20.62 -13.67
C SER A 296 -11.69 -21.59 -14.32
N ASN A 297 -12.15 -22.46 -15.22
CA ASN A 297 -11.36 -23.44 -15.97
C ASN A 297 -10.98 -22.95 -17.37
N GLU A 298 -11.32 -21.73 -17.74
CA GLU A 298 -11.03 -21.14 -19.05
C GLU A 298 -9.99 -20.03 -18.90
N GLU A 299 -9.15 -19.91 -19.93
CA GLU A 299 -8.19 -18.81 -20.09
C GLU A 299 -8.70 -17.88 -21.18
N PRO A 300 -8.60 -16.55 -21.01
CA PRO A 300 -8.98 -15.61 -22.05
C PRO A 300 -8.04 -15.69 -23.25
N ASP A 301 -8.52 -15.32 -24.43
CA ASP A 301 -7.66 -15.15 -25.59
C ASP A 301 -6.62 -14.06 -25.33
N LEU A 302 -5.33 -14.39 -25.51
CA LEU A 302 -4.23 -13.50 -25.14
C LEU A 302 -4.09 -12.31 -26.11
N GLU A 303 -4.40 -12.46 -27.38
CA GLU A 303 -4.31 -11.39 -28.36
C GLU A 303 -5.43 -10.37 -28.11
N GLU A 304 -6.65 -10.83 -27.95
CA GLU A 304 -7.80 -10.00 -27.61
C GLU A 304 -7.62 -9.38 -26.20
N GLY A 305 -7.03 -10.12 -25.25
CA GLY A 305 -6.67 -9.62 -23.94
C GLY A 305 -5.71 -8.43 -23.99
N ARG A 306 -4.63 -8.52 -24.79
CA ARG A 306 -3.70 -7.40 -25.01
C ARG A 306 -4.37 -6.21 -25.68
N ARG A 307 -5.20 -6.47 -26.69
CA ARG A 307 -5.96 -5.41 -27.37
C ARG A 307 -6.87 -4.68 -26.40
N MET A 308 -7.64 -5.39 -25.59
CA MET A 308 -8.53 -4.80 -24.57
C MET A 308 -7.75 -4.05 -23.50
N ALA A 309 -6.63 -4.60 -23.05
CA ALA A 309 -5.76 -3.94 -22.09
C ALA A 309 -5.24 -2.59 -22.60
N GLY A 310 -4.83 -2.51 -23.88
CA GLY A 310 -4.40 -1.26 -24.51
C GLY A 310 -5.52 -0.22 -24.55
N LEU A 311 -6.73 -0.62 -24.98
CA LEU A 311 -7.89 0.27 -25.04
C LEU A 311 -8.29 0.81 -23.66
N LEU A 312 -8.28 -0.02 -22.64
CA LEU A 312 -8.62 0.37 -21.27
C LEU A 312 -7.54 1.27 -20.65
N THR A 313 -6.26 1.03 -20.98
CA THR A 313 -5.15 1.89 -20.54
C THR A 313 -5.28 3.30 -21.14
N GLU A 314 -5.44 3.39 -22.45
CA GLU A 314 -5.61 4.67 -23.14
C GLU A 314 -6.84 5.44 -22.60
N THR A 315 -7.95 4.72 -22.40
CA THR A 315 -9.17 5.31 -21.88
C THR A 315 -8.99 5.77 -20.43
N GLY A 316 -8.37 4.95 -19.58
CA GLY A 316 -8.11 5.28 -18.18
C GLY A 316 -7.22 6.50 -18.02
N SER A 317 -6.11 6.58 -18.74
CA SER A 317 -5.20 7.72 -18.73
C SER A 317 -5.87 9.02 -19.21
N ARG A 318 -6.81 8.93 -20.16
CA ARG A 318 -7.58 10.08 -20.65
C ARG A 318 -8.60 10.58 -19.63
N ILE A 319 -9.28 9.68 -18.91
CA ILE A 319 -10.38 10.03 -17.99
C ILE A 319 -9.82 10.48 -16.63
N GLU A 320 -8.78 9.83 -16.16
CA GLU A 320 -8.16 10.08 -14.85
C GLU A 320 -6.69 10.47 -15.01
N PRO A 321 -6.41 11.72 -15.42
CA PRO A 321 -5.04 12.22 -15.50
C PRO A 321 -4.33 12.07 -14.15
N GLY A 322 -3.18 11.43 -14.14
CA GLY A 322 -2.41 11.13 -12.92
C GLY A 322 -2.53 9.69 -12.42
N MET A 323 -3.14 8.80 -13.22
CA MET A 323 -3.01 7.35 -13.06
C MET A 323 -1.76 6.78 -13.74
N GLU A 324 -1.05 7.57 -14.55
CA GLU A 324 0.15 7.20 -15.30
C GLU A 324 1.37 6.90 -14.41
#